data_a5bfe1f4a76a2aed59acd21438cad4b5
#
_entry.id   a5bfe1f4a76a2aed59acd21438cad4b5
#
_cell.length_a   1.000
_cell.length_b   1.000
_cell.length_c   1.000
_cell.angle_alpha   90.00
_cell.angle_beta   90.00
_cell.angle_gamma   90.00
#
_symmetry.space_group_name_H-M   'P 1'
#
loop_
_entity.id
_entity.type
_entity.pdbx_description
1 polymer ?
#
loop_
_entity_poly.entity_id
_entity_poly.type
_entity_poly.pdbx_seq_one_letter_code
_entity_poly.pdbx_strand_id
1 'polypeptide(L)'
;MQTEGIQQKYLRKAGLLALITVTGMAPPLSTDMYLPSLPKMADYFGAATVVVNMTMVAFFISMAVGMLVLGPLSDRFGRKITLIVSLLLYMLASVMCAVTASIYFLILMRIVQGIGAGGMVSLSIAIIKDCFEGPTRATALAVVQSMSVIAPIAAPVIGALIIQVSTWRTVFFVLAAIAAACLAATFLFEESIHEDERNEGGIIDSIKRLGVVGRNVNFTSFLLAVSFFSAPFMAYLAVASYVYEDFFGLKPTTFSIFFAINALSSIFGPLIYMRINSRVPAKATMWVLFIIGFAAGISMLLFGHASPVIFLATMIPFSMANSYVRPFSTNILLDQIQGDTGSASALLNFTHTLLGSIGMFIGSLPWSSYVSGIGITIVGFLLLALAVWVYVLKSRWRYMINAR
;
A
#
# COMPACT_ATOMS: atom_id res chain seq x y z
N MET A 1 28.65 19.47 13.89
CA MET A 1 28.89 18.14 14.48
C MET A 1 28.16 17.13 13.61
N GLN A 2 28.90 16.23 12.95
CA GLN A 2 28.26 15.08 12.30
C GLN A 2 27.82 14.16 13.42
N THR A 3 26.54 14.05 13.63
CA THR A 3 25.98 13.03 14.55
C THR A 3 26.18 11.67 13.91
N GLU A 4 27.18 10.92 14.37
CA GLU A 4 27.27 9.50 13.99
C GLU A 4 25.95 8.83 14.35
N GLY A 5 25.30 8.23 13.35
CA GLY A 5 24.03 7.52 13.55
C GLY A 5 24.20 6.44 14.62
N ILE A 6 23.17 6.19 15.41
CA ILE A 6 23.23 5.27 16.56
C ILE A 6 23.67 3.87 16.11
N GLN A 7 24.85 3.45 16.55
CA GLN A 7 25.42 2.16 16.19
C GLN A 7 24.70 1.04 16.93
N GLN A 8 24.20 0.06 16.19
CA GLN A 8 23.54 -1.13 16.73
C GLN A 8 24.56 -2.19 17.11
N LYS A 9 24.75 -2.43 18.40
CA LYS A 9 25.75 -3.34 18.94
C LYS A 9 25.52 -4.81 18.54
N TYR A 10 24.28 -5.29 18.65
CA TYR A 10 23.93 -6.69 18.45
C TYR A 10 23.52 -7.00 17.00
N LEU A 11 22.62 -6.19 16.42
CA LEU A 11 22.09 -6.43 15.08
C LEU A 11 23.05 -6.04 13.96
N ARG A 12 24.03 -5.17 14.23
CA ARG A 12 24.86 -4.54 13.20
C ARG A 12 23.99 -3.91 12.09
N LYS A 13 24.57 -3.20 11.13
CA LYS A 13 23.84 -2.54 10.05
C LYS A 13 23.05 -3.52 9.16
N ALA A 14 23.61 -4.70 8.88
CA ALA A 14 22.98 -5.70 8.01
C ALA A 14 21.75 -6.36 8.68
N GLY A 15 21.85 -6.75 9.95
CA GLY A 15 20.73 -7.35 10.68
C GLY A 15 19.59 -6.35 10.90
N LEU A 16 19.93 -5.09 11.20
CA LEU A 16 18.93 -4.02 11.29
C LEU A 16 18.23 -3.80 9.94
N LEU A 17 18.99 -3.73 8.83
CA LEU A 17 18.41 -3.57 7.50
C LEU A 17 17.49 -4.74 7.15
N ALA A 18 17.86 -5.98 7.48
CA ALA A 18 17.00 -7.15 7.28
C ALA A 18 15.71 -7.05 8.10
N LEU A 19 15.78 -6.70 9.39
CA LEU A 19 14.60 -6.49 10.24
C LEU A 19 13.66 -5.45 9.66
N ILE A 20 14.18 -4.26 9.32
CA ILE A 20 13.39 -3.16 8.77
C ILE A 20 12.76 -3.54 7.42
N THR A 21 13.50 -4.26 6.59
CA THR A 21 13.01 -4.70 5.28
C THR A 21 11.84 -5.65 5.43
N VAL A 22 11.95 -6.68 6.28
CA VAL A 22 10.89 -7.66 6.50
C VAL A 22 9.66 -7.00 7.13
N THR A 23 9.84 -6.11 8.11
CA THR A 23 8.72 -5.37 8.71
C THR A 23 8.04 -4.42 7.72
N GLY A 24 8.80 -3.79 6.81
CA GLY A 24 8.26 -2.97 5.72
C GLY A 24 7.48 -3.75 4.67
N MET A 25 7.74 -5.05 4.51
CA MET A 25 7.01 -5.95 3.60
C MET A 25 5.70 -6.49 4.19
N ALA A 26 5.39 -6.22 5.46
CA ALA A 26 4.21 -6.77 6.13
C ALA A 26 2.88 -6.55 5.37
N PRO A 27 2.58 -5.35 4.79
CA PRO A 27 1.33 -5.16 4.06
C PRO A 27 1.17 -6.08 2.86
N PRO A 28 2.06 -6.12 1.86
CA PRO A 28 1.91 -7.01 0.71
C PRO A 28 1.93 -8.49 1.09
N LEU A 29 2.74 -8.89 2.07
CA LEU A 29 2.69 -10.27 2.55
C LEU A 29 1.34 -10.59 3.18
N SER A 30 0.76 -9.68 3.97
CA SER A 30 -0.52 -9.88 4.66
C SER A 30 -1.73 -9.94 3.74
N THR A 31 -1.64 -9.35 2.55
CA THR A 31 -2.76 -9.26 1.61
C THR A 31 -2.57 -10.20 0.44
N ASP A 32 -1.40 -10.20 -0.17
CA ASP A 32 -1.22 -10.83 -1.46
C ASP A 32 -0.97 -12.36 -1.33
N MET A 33 -0.41 -12.82 -0.19
CA MET A 33 -0.24 -14.25 0.04
C MET A 33 -1.56 -15.02 0.15
N TYR A 34 -2.65 -14.40 0.62
CA TYR A 34 -3.91 -15.12 0.73
C TYR A 34 -4.90 -14.80 -0.40
N LEU A 35 -4.58 -13.87 -1.31
CA LEU A 35 -5.43 -13.59 -2.49
C LEU A 35 -5.89 -14.86 -3.24
N PRO A 36 -5.00 -15.83 -3.49
CA PRO A 36 -5.39 -17.07 -4.20
C PRO A 36 -6.36 -17.96 -3.41
N SER A 37 -6.63 -17.64 -2.15
CA SER A 37 -7.58 -18.41 -1.30
C SER A 37 -8.93 -17.73 -1.14
N LEU A 38 -9.10 -16.48 -1.59
CA LEU A 38 -10.33 -15.71 -1.38
C LEU A 38 -11.60 -16.44 -1.89
N PRO A 39 -11.63 -17.02 -3.11
CA PRO A 39 -12.79 -17.76 -3.57
C PRO A 39 -13.15 -18.93 -2.63
N LYS A 40 -12.15 -19.74 -2.23
CA LYS A 40 -12.35 -20.85 -1.30
C LYS A 40 -12.78 -20.40 0.11
N MET A 41 -12.39 -19.21 0.54
CA MET A 41 -12.84 -18.62 1.81
C MET A 41 -14.31 -18.23 1.75
N ALA A 42 -14.80 -17.71 0.62
CA ALA A 42 -16.21 -17.41 0.41
C ALA A 42 -17.05 -18.68 0.58
N ASP A 43 -16.64 -19.79 -0.05
CA ASP A 43 -17.29 -21.08 0.10
C ASP A 43 -17.22 -21.62 1.53
N TYR A 44 -16.05 -21.55 2.17
CA TYR A 44 -15.82 -22.03 3.53
C TYR A 44 -16.72 -21.34 4.57
N PHE A 45 -16.86 -20.00 4.47
CA PHE A 45 -17.67 -19.23 5.41
C PHE A 45 -19.15 -19.14 5.00
N GLY A 46 -19.52 -19.61 3.79
CA GLY A 46 -20.84 -19.40 3.21
C GLY A 46 -21.19 -17.91 3.11
N ALA A 47 -20.20 -17.07 2.85
CA ALA A 47 -20.32 -15.63 2.89
C ALA A 47 -20.20 -15.02 1.49
N ALA A 48 -20.94 -13.94 1.24
CA ALA A 48 -20.81 -13.19 -0.02
C ALA A 48 -19.38 -12.63 -0.19
N THR A 49 -18.91 -12.56 -1.44
CA THR A 49 -17.59 -12.05 -1.80
C THR A 49 -17.27 -10.68 -1.16
N VAL A 50 -18.25 -9.79 -1.10
CA VAL A 50 -18.09 -8.48 -0.46
C VAL A 50 -17.74 -8.61 1.02
N VAL A 51 -18.32 -9.57 1.75
CA VAL A 51 -18.04 -9.79 3.18
C VAL A 51 -16.63 -10.36 3.37
N VAL A 52 -16.22 -11.29 2.51
CA VAL A 52 -14.84 -11.84 2.55
C VAL A 52 -13.83 -10.74 2.24
N ASN A 53 -14.08 -9.93 1.24
CA ASN A 53 -13.18 -8.82 0.87
C ASN A 53 -13.14 -7.71 1.92
N MET A 54 -14.14 -7.60 2.84
CA MET A 54 -14.04 -6.73 4.01
C MET A 54 -12.82 -7.05 4.88
N THR A 55 -12.30 -8.28 4.85
CA THR A 55 -11.04 -8.64 5.53
C THR A 55 -9.85 -7.84 5.02
N MET A 56 -9.82 -7.51 3.73
CA MET A 56 -8.77 -6.69 3.11
C MET A 56 -9.06 -5.20 3.31
N VAL A 57 -10.29 -4.76 3.07
CA VAL A 57 -10.71 -3.37 3.24
C VAL A 57 -10.43 -2.90 4.68
N ALA A 58 -10.87 -3.68 5.67
CA ALA A 58 -10.66 -3.40 7.08
C ALA A 58 -9.17 -3.35 7.45
N PHE A 59 -8.36 -4.27 6.90
CA PHE A 59 -6.92 -4.27 7.09
C PHE A 59 -6.27 -2.99 6.56
N PHE A 60 -6.56 -2.57 5.32
CA PHE A 60 -5.93 -1.38 4.74
C PHE A 60 -6.38 -0.08 5.43
N ILE A 61 -7.67 0.06 5.78
CA ILE A 61 -8.15 1.23 6.52
C ILE A 61 -7.47 1.30 7.89
N SER A 62 -7.44 0.19 8.64
CA SER A 62 -6.81 0.16 9.96
C SER A 62 -5.29 0.32 9.89
N MET A 63 -4.66 -0.17 8.82
CA MET A 63 -3.24 0.07 8.56
C MET A 63 -2.95 1.56 8.36
N ALA A 64 -3.77 2.27 7.57
CA ALA A 64 -3.63 3.70 7.38
C ALA A 64 -3.77 4.47 8.71
N VAL A 65 -4.72 4.08 9.56
CA VAL A 65 -4.88 4.63 10.91
C VAL A 65 -3.67 4.28 11.79
N GLY A 66 -3.20 3.03 11.72
CA GLY A 66 -2.01 2.58 12.45
C GLY A 66 -0.76 3.39 12.11
N MET A 67 -0.54 3.70 10.83
CA MET A 67 0.57 4.56 10.39
C MET A 67 0.48 5.97 10.98
N LEU A 68 -0.72 6.55 11.01
CA LEU A 68 -0.93 7.90 11.56
C LEU A 68 -0.78 7.98 13.08
N VAL A 69 -1.10 6.89 13.78
CA VAL A 69 -1.09 6.86 15.26
C VAL A 69 0.25 6.36 15.78
N LEU A 70 0.74 5.21 15.30
CA LEU A 70 1.93 4.57 15.85
C LEU A 70 3.24 5.24 15.42
N GLY A 71 3.24 5.97 14.28
CA GLY A 71 4.36 6.81 13.89
C GLY A 71 4.71 7.84 14.97
N PRO A 72 3.83 8.81 15.24
CA PRO A 72 4.02 9.82 16.30
C PRO A 72 4.18 9.23 17.71
N LEU A 73 3.49 8.10 18.01
CA LEU A 73 3.72 7.44 19.29
C LEU A 73 5.18 6.98 19.45
N SER A 74 5.79 6.52 18.36
CA SER A 74 7.18 6.08 18.39
C SER A 74 8.17 7.22 18.62
N ASP A 75 7.82 8.45 18.22
CA ASP A 75 8.63 9.64 18.52
C ASP A 75 8.59 10.00 20.03
N ARG A 76 7.51 9.61 20.69
CA ARG A 76 7.31 9.90 22.12
C ARG A 76 7.79 8.78 23.03
N PHE A 77 7.41 7.53 22.75
CA PHE A 77 7.66 6.39 23.62
C PHE A 77 8.93 5.60 23.23
N GLY A 78 9.54 5.93 22.11
CA GLY A 78 10.71 5.24 21.57
C GLY A 78 10.35 4.25 20.46
N ARG A 79 11.29 4.04 19.56
CA ARG A 79 11.11 3.17 18.37
C ARG A 79 10.98 1.70 18.78
N LYS A 80 11.83 1.24 19.71
CA LYS A 80 11.88 -0.17 20.14
C LYS A 80 10.56 -0.63 20.73
N ILE A 81 10.03 0.10 21.71
CA ILE A 81 8.79 -0.27 22.41
C ILE A 81 7.62 -0.27 21.43
N THR A 82 7.51 0.77 20.60
CA THR A 82 6.42 0.87 19.62
C THR A 82 6.50 -0.22 18.57
N LEU A 83 7.71 -0.63 18.14
CA LEU A 83 7.90 -1.76 17.22
C LEU A 83 7.50 -3.08 17.85
N ILE A 84 7.87 -3.33 19.13
CA ILE A 84 7.45 -4.52 19.90
C ILE A 84 5.92 -4.60 19.96
N VAL A 85 5.25 -3.50 20.31
CA VAL A 85 3.78 -3.45 20.39
C VAL A 85 3.16 -3.73 19.02
N SER A 86 3.68 -3.11 17.96
CA SER A 86 3.21 -3.31 16.58
C SER A 86 3.34 -4.78 16.14
N LEU A 87 4.49 -5.40 16.41
CA LEU A 87 4.75 -6.81 16.09
C LEU A 87 3.88 -7.76 16.91
N LEU A 88 3.67 -7.48 18.20
CA LEU A 88 2.77 -8.27 19.05
C LEU A 88 1.32 -8.20 18.56
N LEU A 89 0.80 -7.00 18.27
CA LEU A 89 -0.54 -6.83 17.70
C LEU A 89 -0.69 -7.62 16.39
N TYR A 90 0.29 -7.49 15.51
CA TYR A 90 0.28 -8.17 14.21
C TYR A 90 0.37 -9.70 14.37
N MET A 91 1.28 -10.20 15.21
CA MET A 91 1.50 -11.63 15.45
C MET A 91 0.27 -12.30 16.07
N LEU A 92 -0.25 -11.73 17.17
CA LEU A 92 -1.41 -12.29 17.86
C LEU A 92 -2.66 -12.27 16.96
N ALA A 93 -2.89 -11.16 16.24
CA ALA A 93 -3.98 -11.08 15.28
C ALA A 93 -3.83 -12.10 14.16
N SER A 94 -2.61 -12.34 13.66
CA SER A 94 -2.36 -13.37 12.63
C SER A 94 -2.71 -14.77 13.14
N VAL A 95 -2.32 -15.12 14.38
CA VAL A 95 -2.71 -16.39 14.99
C VAL A 95 -4.23 -16.51 15.12
N MET A 96 -4.90 -15.45 15.58
CA MET A 96 -6.36 -15.43 15.71
C MET A 96 -7.07 -15.54 14.35
N CYS A 97 -6.53 -14.92 13.30
CA CYS A 97 -7.00 -15.10 11.92
C CYS A 97 -6.89 -16.56 11.47
N ALA A 98 -5.81 -17.25 11.85
CA ALA A 98 -5.57 -18.64 11.44
C ALA A 98 -6.55 -19.62 12.10
N VAL A 99 -6.98 -19.39 13.35
CA VAL A 99 -7.78 -20.34 14.12
C VAL A 99 -9.30 -20.06 14.08
N THR A 100 -9.71 -18.91 13.54
CA THR A 100 -11.12 -18.53 13.55
C THR A 100 -12.00 -19.39 12.65
N ALA A 101 -13.25 -19.58 13.06
CA ALA A 101 -14.32 -20.16 12.25
C ALA A 101 -15.40 -19.13 11.85
N SER A 102 -15.26 -17.86 12.27
CA SER A 102 -16.21 -16.77 11.99
C SER A 102 -15.59 -15.73 11.08
N ILE A 103 -16.26 -15.39 9.98
CA ILE A 103 -15.82 -14.33 9.07
C ILE A 103 -15.80 -12.95 9.76
N TYR A 104 -16.74 -12.66 10.62
CA TYR A 104 -16.81 -11.40 11.36
C TYR A 104 -15.66 -11.26 12.36
N PHE A 105 -15.31 -12.36 13.04
CA PHE A 105 -14.13 -12.37 13.91
C PHE A 105 -12.83 -12.25 13.10
N LEU A 106 -12.76 -12.86 11.91
CA LEU A 106 -11.65 -12.68 10.99
C LEU A 106 -11.48 -11.20 10.62
N ILE A 107 -12.58 -10.52 10.23
CA ILE A 107 -12.55 -9.08 9.91
C ILE A 107 -12.05 -8.27 11.12
N LEU A 108 -12.53 -8.57 12.33
CA LEU A 108 -12.07 -7.88 13.55
C LEU A 108 -10.57 -8.08 13.78
N MET A 109 -10.07 -9.29 13.63
CA MET A 109 -8.64 -9.57 13.79
C MET A 109 -7.80 -8.95 12.66
N ARG A 110 -8.35 -8.80 11.47
CA ARG A 110 -7.71 -8.06 10.37
C ARG A 110 -7.57 -6.56 10.66
N ILE A 111 -8.51 -5.97 11.41
CA ILE A 111 -8.37 -4.59 11.91
C ILE A 111 -7.18 -4.50 12.86
N VAL A 112 -7.08 -5.39 13.83
CA VAL A 112 -5.96 -5.40 14.79
C VAL A 112 -4.62 -5.64 14.08
N GLN A 113 -4.60 -6.60 13.14
CA GLN A 113 -3.42 -6.90 12.33
C GLN A 113 -3.00 -5.69 11.48
N GLY A 114 -3.97 -4.97 10.89
CA GLY A 114 -3.70 -3.77 10.08
C GLY A 114 -3.08 -2.65 10.92
N ILE A 115 -3.58 -2.40 12.14
CA ILE A 115 -2.97 -1.41 13.04
C ILE A 115 -1.50 -1.77 13.29
N GLY A 116 -1.21 -3.03 13.62
CA GLY A 116 0.16 -3.51 13.81
C GLY A 116 1.04 -3.32 12.56
N ALA A 117 0.53 -3.70 11.39
CA ALA A 117 1.22 -3.52 10.11
C ALA A 117 1.53 -2.04 9.82
N GLY A 118 0.58 -1.14 10.09
CA GLY A 118 0.78 0.30 9.93
C GLY A 118 1.91 0.85 10.80
N GLY A 119 2.00 0.39 12.05
CA GLY A 119 3.12 0.71 12.94
C GLY A 119 4.44 0.19 12.39
N MET A 120 4.51 -1.07 11.97
CA MET A 120 5.71 -1.69 11.40
C MET A 120 6.24 -0.90 10.19
N VAL A 121 5.38 -0.50 9.26
CA VAL A 121 5.76 0.29 8.09
C VAL A 121 6.26 1.68 8.47
N SER A 122 5.54 2.38 9.35
CA SER A 122 5.92 3.72 9.79
C SER A 122 7.27 3.73 10.49
N LEU A 123 7.48 2.77 11.42
CA LEU A 123 8.73 2.64 12.15
C LEU A 123 9.90 2.20 11.26
N SER A 124 9.66 1.37 10.24
CA SER A 124 10.71 0.96 9.30
C SER A 124 11.39 2.17 8.66
N ILE A 125 10.61 3.16 8.22
CA ILE A 125 11.12 4.38 7.62
C ILE A 125 11.80 5.28 8.66
N ALA A 126 11.22 5.39 9.87
CA ALA A 126 11.77 6.20 10.95
C ALA A 126 13.15 5.67 11.41
N ILE A 127 13.26 4.37 11.67
CA ILE A 127 14.51 3.72 12.10
C ILE A 127 15.62 3.88 11.04
N ILE A 128 15.27 3.84 9.73
CA ILE A 128 16.27 4.13 8.67
C ILE A 128 16.81 5.55 8.81
N LYS A 129 15.94 6.53 9.09
CA LYS A 129 16.36 7.92 9.25
C LYS A 129 17.25 8.12 10.47
N ASP A 130 16.98 7.38 11.55
CA ASP A 130 17.67 7.48 12.83
C ASP A 130 19.04 6.77 12.82
N CYS A 131 19.15 5.59 12.15
CA CYS A 131 20.32 4.72 12.23
C CYS A 131 21.25 4.76 10.99
N PHE A 132 20.80 5.34 9.87
CA PHE A 132 21.58 5.37 8.64
C PHE A 132 21.78 6.82 8.16
N GLU A 133 22.98 7.14 7.66
CA GLU A 133 23.33 8.47 7.18
C GLU A 133 23.92 8.47 5.76
N GLY A 134 23.87 9.62 5.10
CA GLY A 134 24.49 9.85 3.79
C GLY A 134 24.13 8.77 2.76
N PRO A 135 25.12 8.23 2.03
CA PRO A 135 24.90 7.20 1.01
C PRO A 135 24.32 5.90 1.56
N THR A 136 24.61 5.55 2.83
CA THR A 136 24.08 4.33 3.45
C THR A 136 22.59 4.43 3.73
N ARG A 137 22.08 5.61 4.09
CA ARG A 137 20.63 5.88 4.22
C ARG A 137 19.92 5.71 2.88
N ALA A 138 20.48 6.28 1.81
CA ALA A 138 19.93 6.14 0.46
C ALA A 138 19.87 4.67 0.03
N THR A 139 20.92 3.90 0.31
CA THR A 139 20.96 2.46 0.02
C THR A 139 19.93 1.69 0.85
N ALA A 140 19.79 1.97 2.14
CA ALA A 140 18.80 1.31 3.01
C ALA A 140 17.36 1.58 2.53
N LEU A 141 17.04 2.83 2.21
CA LEU A 141 15.74 3.20 1.62
C LEU A 141 15.51 2.49 0.28
N ALA A 142 16.52 2.43 -0.59
CA ALA A 142 16.41 1.73 -1.87
C ALA A 142 16.14 0.23 -1.71
N VAL A 143 16.80 -0.44 -0.74
CA VAL A 143 16.56 -1.86 -0.44
C VAL A 143 15.11 -2.07 0.03
N VAL A 144 14.63 -1.30 1.01
CA VAL A 144 13.25 -1.42 1.52
C VAL A 144 12.22 -1.15 0.42
N GLN A 145 12.43 -0.12 -0.40
CA GLN A 145 11.55 0.19 -1.53
C GLN A 145 11.56 -0.92 -2.59
N SER A 146 12.73 -1.47 -2.91
CA SER A 146 12.82 -2.58 -3.86
C SER A 146 12.09 -3.82 -3.36
N MET A 147 12.21 -4.14 -2.08
CA MET A 147 11.50 -5.27 -1.47
C MET A 147 9.98 -5.04 -1.43
N SER A 148 9.53 -3.81 -1.22
CA SER A 148 8.10 -3.46 -1.30
C SER A 148 7.51 -3.66 -2.70
N VAL A 149 8.35 -3.64 -3.74
CA VAL A 149 7.94 -3.97 -5.12
C VAL A 149 8.02 -5.48 -5.40
N ILE A 150 9.04 -6.17 -4.86
CA ILE A 150 9.22 -7.61 -5.04
C ILE A 150 8.17 -8.41 -4.26
N ALA A 151 7.76 -7.94 -3.09
CA ALA A 151 6.81 -8.65 -2.23
C ALA A 151 5.47 -8.93 -2.93
N PRO A 152 4.78 -7.99 -3.61
CA PRO A 152 3.55 -8.27 -4.35
C PRO A 152 3.72 -9.25 -5.52
N ILE A 153 4.94 -9.42 -6.02
CA ILE A 153 5.24 -10.41 -7.07
C ILE A 153 5.36 -11.81 -6.46
N ALA A 154 6.10 -11.92 -5.36
CA ALA A 154 6.40 -13.20 -4.70
C ALA A 154 5.26 -13.71 -3.82
N ALA A 155 4.55 -12.82 -3.14
CA ALA A 155 3.56 -13.19 -2.13
C ALA A 155 2.41 -14.06 -2.67
N PRO A 156 1.75 -13.75 -3.80
CA PRO A 156 0.68 -14.62 -4.32
C PRO A 156 1.20 -15.98 -4.79
N VAL A 157 2.43 -16.03 -5.31
CA VAL A 157 3.05 -17.30 -5.73
C VAL A 157 3.32 -18.18 -4.50
N ILE A 158 3.91 -17.61 -3.45
CA ILE A 158 4.14 -18.32 -2.19
C ILE A 158 2.80 -18.75 -1.58
N GLY A 159 1.80 -17.88 -1.57
CA GLY A 159 0.47 -18.17 -1.09
C GLY A 159 -0.19 -19.33 -1.84
N ALA A 160 -0.16 -19.31 -3.17
CA ALA A 160 -0.70 -20.38 -4.00
C ALA A 160 -0.01 -21.73 -3.75
N LEU A 161 1.32 -21.75 -3.58
CA LEU A 161 2.06 -22.96 -3.22
C LEU A 161 1.66 -23.51 -1.84
N ILE A 162 1.48 -22.63 -0.85
CA ILE A 162 1.01 -23.02 0.49
C ILE A 162 -0.40 -23.65 0.40
N ILE A 163 -1.31 -23.03 -0.36
CA ILE A 163 -2.71 -23.50 -0.49
C ILE A 163 -2.81 -24.81 -1.25
N GLN A 164 -1.85 -25.19 -2.10
CA GLN A 164 -1.81 -26.48 -2.75
C GLN A 164 -1.61 -27.64 -1.79
N VAL A 165 -0.81 -27.45 -0.74
CA VAL A 165 -0.43 -28.49 0.22
C VAL A 165 -1.13 -28.33 1.58
N SER A 166 -1.85 -27.22 1.78
CA SER A 166 -2.48 -26.88 3.06
C SER A 166 -3.73 -26.02 2.84
N THR A 167 -4.13 -25.26 3.85
CA THR A 167 -5.30 -24.38 3.83
C THR A 167 -4.91 -22.90 3.90
N TRP A 168 -5.85 -22.02 3.63
CA TRP A 168 -5.65 -20.55 3.77
C TRP A 168 -5.20 -20.14 5.19
N ARG A 169 -5.52 -20.95 6.21
CA ARG A 169 -5.09 -20.73 7.60
C ARG A 169 -3.58 -20.75 7.76
N THR A 170 -2.92 -21.61 7.02
CA THR A 170 -1.45 -21.75 7.05
C THR A 170 -0.75 -20.47 6.61
N VAL A 171 -1.35 -19.69 5.70
CA VAL A 171 -0.81 -18.38 5.32
C VAL A 171 -0.71 -17.46 6.55
N PHE A 172 -1.74 -17.41 7.39
CA PHE A 172 -1.72 -16.59 8.60
C PHE A 172 -0.75 -17.12 9.66
N PHE A 173 -0.55 -18.44 9.77
CA PHE A 173 0.49 -19.00 10.62
C PHE A 173 1.89 -18.64 10.14
N VAL A 174 2.14 -18.64 8.84
CA VAL A 174 3.41 -18.18 8.26
C VAL A 174 3.65 -16.71 8.58
N LEU A 175 2.64 -15.86 8.43
CA LEU A 175 2.74 -14.44 8.80
C LEU A 175 3.03 -14.25 10.30
N ALA A 176 2.38 -15.03 11.15
CA ALA A 176 2.65 -15.03 12.60
C ALA A 176 4.09 -15.47 12.92
N ALA A 177 4.61 -16.49 12.23
CA ALA A 177 5.97 -16.98 12.41
C ALA A 177 7.00 -15.92 11.97
N ILE A 178 6.76 -15.23 10.83
CA ILE A 178 7.61 -14.12 10.39
C ILE A 178 7.60 -12.99 11.42
N ALA A 179 6.44 -12.63 11.94
CA ALA A 179 6.33 -11.59 12.97
C ALA A 179 7.01 -12.01 14.28
N ALA A 180 6.92 -13.28 14.68
CA ALA A 180 7.64 -13.81 15.85
C ALA A 180 9.15 -13.73 15.67
N ALA A 181 9.67 -14.06 14.50
CA ALA A 181 11.09 -13.92 14.19
C ALA A 181 11.55 -12.45 14.22
N CYS A 182 10.76 -11.52 13.64
CA CYS A 182 11.02 -10.10 13.74
C CYS A 182 10.95 -9.59 15.19
N LEU A 183 10.01 -10.07 15.99
CA LEU A 183 9.89 -9.73 17.41
C LEU A 183 11.13 -10.19 18.19
N ALA A 184 11.58 -11.41 17.97
CA ALA A 184 12.82 -11.92 18.58
C ALA A 184 14.05 -11.07 18.18
N ALA A 185 14.15 -10.70 16.90
CA ALA A 185 15.21 -9.80 16.45
C ALA A 185 15.10 -8.40 17.05
N THR A 186 13.87 -7.90 17.30
CA THR A 186 13.65 -6.58 17.91
C THR A 186 14.12 -6.50 19.36
N PHE A 187 14.21 -7.60 20.09
CA PHE A 187 14.83 -7.59 21.42
C PHE A 187 16.34 -7.27 21.37
N LEU A 188 17.00 -7.62 20.26
CA LEU A 188 18.40 -7.29 19.99
C LEU A 188 18.59 -5.88 19.42
N PHE A 189 17.51 -5.21 19.02
CA PHE A 189 17.52 -3.83 18.56
C PHE A 189 17.70 -2.88 19.73
N GLU A 190 18.65 -1.95 19.62
CA GLU A 190 18.85 -0.87 20.58
C GLU A 190 18.02 0.35 20.17
N GLU A 191 17.49 1.09 21.17
CA GLU A 191 16.66 2.26 20.92
C GLU A 191 17.40 3.27 20.04
N SER A 192 16.72 3.79 19.02
CA SER A 192 17.33 4.66 18.01
C SER A 192 17.00 6.15 18.20
N ILE A 193 16.22 6.49 19.21
CA ILE A 193 15.92 7.88 19.58
C ILE A 193 16.42 8.16 20.98
N HIS A 194 17.21 9.21 21.17
CA HIS A 194 17.67 9.64 22.48
C HIS A 194 16.51 10.20 23.30
N GLU A 195 16.57 10.06 24.65
CA GLU A 195 15.51 10.54 25.53
C GLU A 195 15.28 12.06 25.38
N ASP A 196 16.35 12.80 25.17
CA ASP A 196 16.32 14.26 24.98
C ASP A 196 15.73 14.70 23.61
N GLU A 197 15.68 13.78 22.64
CA GLU A 197 15.15 14.03 21.30
C GLU A 197 13.69 13.57 21.16
N ARG A 198 13.13 12.95 22.20
CA ARG A 198 11.75 12.50 22.20
C ARG A 198 10.80 13.68 22.15
N ASN A 199 9.90 13.65 21.19
CA ASN A 199 8.95 14.74 20.98
C ASN A 199 7.90 14.72 22.09
N GLU A 200 7.81 15.82 22.88
CA GLU A 200 6.74 15.99 23.87
C GLU A 200 5.36 16.20 23.23
N GLY A 201 5.30 16.47 21.92
CA GLY A 201 4.06 16.62 21.16
C GLY A 201 3.24 15.33 21.14
N GLY A 202 1.98 15.42 21.56
CA GLY A 202 1.05 14.28 21.56
C GLY A 202 0.52 13.95 20.17
N ILE A 203 -0.21 12.81 20.07
CA ILE A 203 -0.98 12.42 18.85
C ILE A 203 -1.85 13.59 18.36
N ILE A 204 -2.44 14.36 19.29
CA ILE A 204 -3.29 15.50 18.98
C ILE A 204 -2.53 16.57 18.19
N ASP A 205 -1.27 16.83 18.51
CA ASP A 205 -0.47 17.82 17.80
C ASP A 205 -0.07 17.33 16.42
N SER A 206 0.20 16.04 16.25
CA SER A 206 0.41 15.43 14.95
C SER A 206 -0.85 15.49 14.09
N ILE A 207 -2.03 15.21 14.65
CA ILE A 207 -3.32 15.36 13.95
C ILE A 207 -3.58 16.83 13.58
N LYS A 208 -3.26 17.78 14.46
CA LYS A 208 -3.36 19.21 14.14
C LYS A 208 -2.46 19.61 12.98
N ARG A 209 -1.21 19.13 12.94
CA ARG A 209 -0.28 19.37 11.81
C ARG A 209 -0.82 18.81 10.50
N LEU A 210 -1.34 17.58 10.52
CA LEU A 210 -2.03 16.99 9.36
C LEU A 210 -3.23 17.86 8.92
N GLY A 211 -4.01 18.39 9.91
CA GLY A 211 -5.12 19.29 9.64
C GLY A 211 -4.69 20.62 9.01
N VAL A 212 -3.54 21.17 9.40
CA VAL A 212 -2.98 22.38 8.79
C VAL A 212 -2.59 22.14 7.33
N VAL A 213 -1.91 21.02 7.05
CA VAL A 213 -1.55 20.63 5.67
C VAL A 213 -2.81 20.36 4.85
N GLY A 214 -3.79 19.64 5.40
CA GLY A 214 -5.04 19.30 4.74
C GLY A 214 -5.97 20.50 4.46
N ARG A 215 -5.81 21.63 5.17
CA ARG A 215 -6.53 22.88 4.88
C ARG A 215 -6.00 23.63 3.67
N ASN A 216 -4.81 23.29 3.20
CA ASN A 216 -4.31 23.86 1.94
C ASN A 216 -5.10 23.26 0.77
N VAL A 217 -6.05 24.03 0.25
CA VAL A 217 -6.97 23.61 -0.82
C VAL A 217 -6.21 23.14 -2.07
N ASN A 218 -5.12 23.79 -2.41
CA ASN A 218 -4.32 23.44 -3.57
C ASN A 218 -3.65 22.07 -3.40
N PHE A 219 -3.02 21.84 -2.25
CA PHE A 219 -2.42 20.56 -1.88
C PHE A 219 -3.47 19.44 -1.89
N THR A 220 -4.58 19.64 -1.18
CA THR A 220 -5.62 18.63 -1.02
C THR A 220 -6.35 18.33 -2.33
N SER A 221 -6.62 19.32 -3.18
CA SER A 221 -7.24 19.09 -4.47
C SER A 221 -6.33 18.27 -5.40
N PHE A 222 -5.04 18.59 -5.49
CA PHE A 222 -4.12 17.80 -6.29
C PHE A 222 -3.94 16.40 -5.71
N LEU A 223 -3.80 16.29 -4.38
CA LEU A 223 -3.74 15.01 -3.67
C LEU A 223 -4.95 14.13 -3.99
N LEU A 224 -6.17 14.66 -3.98
CA LEU A 224 -7.38 13.92 -4.34
C LEU A 224 -7.37 13.49 -5.80
N ALA A 225 -7.01 14.38 -6.73
CA ALA A 225 -6.97 14.06 -8.15
C ALA A 225 -6.04 12.87 -8.46
N VAL A 226 -4.87 12.82 -7.83
CA VAL A 226 -3.90 11.72 -8.03
C VAL A 226 -4.26 10.48 -7.22
N SER A 227 -4.86 10.63 -6.03
CA SER A 227 -5.22 9.50 -5.17
C SER A 227 -6.40 8.68 -5.70
N PHE A 228 -7.26 9.25 -6.53
CA PHE A 228 -8.33 8.51 -7.21
C PHE A 228 -7.81 7.41 -8.13
N PHE A 229 -6.57 7.46 -8.60
CA PHE A 229 -5.94 6.37 -9.37
C PHE A 229 -5.74 5.11 -8.52
N SER A 230 -5.61 5.23 -7.20
CA SER A 230 -5.42 4.07 -6.33
C SER A 230 -6.68 3.20 -6.19
N ALA A 231 -7.87 3.81 -6.30
CA ALA A 231 -9.13 3.12 -6.07
C ALA A 231 -9.39 1.96 -7.05
N PRO A 232 -9.28 2.14 -8.38
CA PRO A 232 -9.47 1.05 -9.32
C PRO A 232 -8.38 -0.02 -9.23
N PHE A 233 -7.15 0.36 -8.90
CA PHE A 233 -6.07 -0.60 -8.69
C PHE A 233 -6.35 -1.52 -7.50
N MET A 234 -6.81 -0.96 -6.40
CA MET A 234 -7.21 -1.75 -5.22
C MET A 234 -8.50 -2.54 -5.46
N ALA A 235 -9.42 -2.04 -6.29
CA ALA A 235 -10.58 -2.82 -6.75
C ALA A 235 -10.14 -4.07 -7.52
N TYR A 236 -9.18 -3.94 -8.44
CA TYR A 236 -8.57 -5.08 -9.12
C TYR A 236 -7.95 -6.06 -8.10
N LEU A 237 -7.18 -5.60 -7.13
CA LEU A 237 -6.60 -6.47 -6.09
C LEU A 237 -7.68 -7.29 -5.37
N ALA A 238 -8.80 -6.68 -5.04
CA ALA A 238 -9.88 -7.32 -4.29
C ALA A 238 -10.56 -8.47 -5.05
N VAL A 239 -10.65 -8.38 -6.38
CA VAL A 239 -11.46 -9.32 -7.16
C VAL A 239 -10.68 -10.09 -8.22
N ALA A 240 -9.38 -9.85 -8.36
CA ALA A 240 -8.55 -10.52 -9.37
C ALA A 240 -8.60 -12.05 -9.27
N SER A 241 -8.54 -12.62 -8.04
CA SER A 241 -8.65 -14.07 -7.84
C SER A 241 -9.99 -14.62 -8.33
N TYR A 242 -11.10 -13.94 -8.01
CA TYR A 242 -12.43 -14.34 -8.49
C TYR A 242 -12.55 -14.23 -10.02
N VAL A 243 -11.94 -13.23 -10.66
CA VAL A 243 -11.92 -13.13 -12.13
C VAL A 243 -11.10 -14.26 -12.73
N TYR A 244 -9.89 -14.50 -12.26
CA TYR A 244 -9.04 -15.52 -12.85
C TYR A 244 -9.46 -16.94 -12.49
N GLU A 245 -9.89 -17.20 -11.25
CA GLU A 245 -10.20 -18.56 -10.76
C GLU A 245 -11.65 -18.94 -11.05
N ASP A 246 -12.64 -18.10 -10.70
CA ASP A 246 -14.06 -18.45 -10.86
C ASP A 246 -14.59 -18.14 -12.26
N PHE A 247 -14.28 -16.94 -12.81
CA PHE A 247 -14.81 -16.56 -14.13
C PHE A 247 -14.05 -17.22 -15.28
N PHE A 248 -12.71 -17.25 -15.24
CA PHE A 248 -11.90 -17.89 -16.29
C PHE A 248 -11.53 -19.35 -15.99
N GLY A 249 -11.86 -19.90 -14.83
CA GLY A 249 -11.62 -21.29 -14.43
C GLY A 249 -10.13 -21.65 -14.27
N LEU A 250 -9.28 -20.70 -13.94
CA LEU A 250 -7.85 -20.94 -13.79
C LEU A 250 -7.51 -21.51 -12.40
N LYS A 251 -6.42 -22.26 -12.32
CA LYS A 251 -5.88 -22.71 -11.02
C LYS A 251 -5.25 -21.53 -10.26
N PRO A 252 -5.25 -21.55 -8.91
CA PRO A 252 -4.62 -20.52 -8.08
C PRO A 252 -3.17 -20.20 -8.43
N THR A 253 -2.39 -21.21 -8.84
CA THR A 253 -1.01 -21.01 -9.31
C THR A 253 -0.93 -20.25 -10.63
N THR A 254 -1.85 -20.53 -11.57
CA THR A 254 -1.91 -19.79 -12.84
C THR A 254 -2.35 -18.35 -12.61
N PHE A 255 -3.35 -18.13 -11.75
CA PHE A 255 -3.72 -16.78 -11.30
C PHE A 255 -2.50 -16.02 -10.76
N SER A 256 -1.72 -16.65 -9.87
CA SER A 256 -0.53 -15.99 -9.27
C SER A 256 0.51 -15.57 -10.32
N ILE A 257 0.66 -16.31 -11.43
CA ILE A 257 1.54 -15.92 -12.55
C ILE A 257 0.99 -14.67 -13.23
N PHE A 258 -0.30 -14.63 -13.57
CA PHE A 258 -0.92 -13.44 -14.20
C PHE A 258 -0.80 -12.22 -13.29
N PHE A 259 -1.03 -12.40 -11.98
CA PHE A 259 -0.90 -11.35 -11.00
C PHE A 259 0.55 -10.85 -10.89
N ALA A 260 1.53 -11.75 -10.87
CA ALA A 260 2.95 -11.41 -10.83
C ALA A 260 3.38 -10.64 -12.11
N ILE A 261 2.87 -11.00 -13.30
CA ILE A 261 3.13 -10.26 -14.54
C ILE A 261 2.59 -8.83 -14.43
N ASN A 262 1.37 -8.65 -13.90
CA ASN A 262 0.81 -7.33 -13.67
C ASN A 262 1.64 -6.51 -12.66
N ALA A 263 2.07 -7.13 -11.57
CA ALA A 263 2.93 -6.49 -10.58
C ALA A 263 4.31 -6.10 -11.15
N LEU A 264 4.92 -6.97 -11.96
CA LEU A 264 6.16 -6.68 -12.70
C LEU A 264 5.98 -5.49 -13.64
N SER A 265 4.85 -5.41 -14.36
CA SER A 265 4.57 -4.29 -15.26
C SER A 265 4.52 -2.95 -14.51
N SER A 266 4.08 -2.96 -13.27
CA SER A 266 4.00 -1.74 -12.43
C SER A 266 5.38 -1.14 -12.12
N ILE A 267 6.47 -1.91 -12.23
CA ILE A 267 7.84 -1.39 -12.07
C ILE A 267 8.18 -0.34 -13.13
N PHE A 268 7.62 -0.49 -14.34
CA PHE A 268 7.90 0.44 -15.42
C PHE A 268 7.35 1.85 -15.18
N GLY A 269 6.29 2.01 -14.37
CA GLY A 269 5.74 3.34 -14.05
C GLY A 269 6.78 4.30 -13.44
N PRO A 270 7.38 3.98 -12.29
CA PRO A 270 8.44 4.79 -11.69
C PRO A 270 9.67 4.94 -12.60
N LEU A 271 10.06 3.91 -13.35
CA LEU A 271 11.20 3.99 -14.27
C LEU A 271 10.95 4.98 -15.41
N ILE A 272 9.75 4.98 -15.98
CA ILE A 272 9.34 5.94 -17.00
C ILE A 272 9.31 7.35 -16.38
N TYR A 273 8.77 7.51 -15.18
CA TYR A 273 8.78 8.78 -14.47
C TYR A 273 10.19 9.35 -14.32
N MET A 274 11.15 8.55 -13.85
CA MET A 274 12.55 8.98 -13.69
C MET A 274 13.19 9.48 -14.99
N ARG A 275 12.79 8.89 -16.14
CA ARG A 275 13.36 9.25 -17.45
C ARG A 275 12.75 10.48 -18.08
N ILE A 276 11.46 10.74 -17.83
CA ILE A 276 10.72 11.79 -18.56
C ILE A 276 10.31 12.99 -17.70
N ASN A 277 10.39 12.90 -16.37
CA ASN A 277 9.94 13.94 -15.45
C ASN A 277 10.54 15.33 -15.72
N SER A 278 11.83 15.39 -16.11
CA SER A 278 12.49 16.65 -16.45
C SER A 278 12.15 17.21 -17.85
N ARG A 279 11.47 16.43 -18.69
CA ARG A 279 11.21 16.76 -20.09
C ARG A 279 9.74 17.07 -20.39
N VAL A 280 8.83 16.59 -19.55
CA VAL A 280 7.40 16.69 -19.78
C VAL A 280 6.75 17.48 -18.63
N PRO A 281 6.03 18.57 -18.93
CA PRO A 281 5.36 19.35 -17.89
C PRO A 281 4.28 18.53 -17.19
N ALA A 282 4.10 18.78 -15.89
CA ALA A 282 3.17 18.06 -15.04
C ALA A 282 1.73 18.03 -15.59
N LYS A 283 1.31 19.13 -16.23
CA LYS A 283 0.00 19.23 -16.91
C LYS A 283 -0.14 18.22 -18.05
N ALA A 284 0.87 18.10 -18.91
CA ALA A 284 0.83 17.14 -20.02
C ALA A 284 0.87 15.70 -19.51
N THR A 285 1.67 15.44 -18.49
CA THR A 285 1.75 14.15 -17.80
C THR A 285 0.37 13.69 -17.29
N MET A 286 -0.37 14.56 -16.60
CA MET A 286 -1.72 14.21 -16.12
C MET A 286 -2.68 13.88 -17.24
N TRP A 287 -2.66 14.62 -18.36
CA TRP A 287 -3.49 14.30 -19.52
C TRP A 287 -3.15 12.96 -20.14
N VAL A 288 -1.86 12.64 -20.25
CA VAL A 288 -1.42 11.32 -20.76
C VAL A 288 -1.90 10.20 -19.83
N LEU A 289 -1.79 10.38 -18.51
CA LEU A 289 -2.26 9.40 -17.53
C LEU A 289 -3.78 9.19 -17.63
N PHE A 290 -4.58 10.25 -17.82
CA PHE A 290 -6.02 10.13 -18.06
C PHE A 290 -6.31 9.38 -19.35
N ILE A 291 -5.63 9.70 -20.45
CA ILE A 291 -5.84 9.02 -21.74
C ILE A 291 -5.56 7.52 -21.60
N ILE A 292 -4.41 7.16 -21.01
CA ILE A 292 -4.03 5.74 -20.78
C ILE A 292 -5.07 5.06 -19.87
N GLY A 293 -5.45 5.72 -18.78
CA GLY A 293 -6.41 5.14 -17.83
C GLY A 293 -7.80 4.94 -18.44
N PHE A 294 -8.35 5.94 -19.15
CA PHE A 294 -9.63 5.79 -19.84
C PHE A 294 -9.57 4.73 -20.94
N ALA A 295 -8.50 4.71 -21.73
CA ALA A 295 -8.30 3.66 -22.75
C ALA A 295 -8.27 2.27 -22.12
N ALA A 296 -7.57 2.10 -20.99
CA ALA A 296 -7.53 0.85 -20.24
C ALA A 296 -8.92 0.46 -19.71
N GLY A 297 -9.66 1.39 -19.08
CA GLY A 297 -11.00 1.12 -18.55
C GLY A 297 -12.00 0.76 -19.65
N ILE A 298 -12.00 1.50 -20.76
CA ILE A 298 -12.87 1.22 -21.91
C ILE A 298 -12.52 -0.10 -22.58
N SER A 299 -11.21 -0.38 -22.79
CA SER A 299 -10.78 -1.66 -23.36
C SER A 299 -11.12 -2.84 -22.46
N MET A 300 -11.07 -2.66 -21.14
CA MET A 300 -11.53 -3.65 -20.15
C MET A 300 -13.01 -3.96 -20.32
N LEU A 301 -13.86 -2.95 -20.48
CA LEU A 301 -15.30 -3.13 -20.67
C LEU A 301 -15.62 -3.84 -21.99
N LEU A 302 -14.90 -3.52 -23.07
CA LEU A 302 -15.17 -4.04 -24.40
C LEU A 302 -14.57 -5.46 -24.62
N PHE A 303 -13.37 -5.69 -24.12
CA PHE A 303 -12.59 -6.87 -24.49
C PHE A 303 -12.17 -7.73 -23.29
N GLY A 304 -12.25 -7.22 -22.05
CA GLY A 304 -11.74 -7.89 -20.84
C GLY A 304 -12.35 -9.27 -20.56
N HIS A 305 -13.54 -9.56 -21.08
CA HIS A 305 -14.22 -10.85 -20.92
C HIS A 305 -13.72 -11.96 -21.88
N ALA A 306 -12.95 -11.60 -22.91
CA ALA A 306 -12.63 -12.53 -24.00
C ALA A 306 -11.62 -13.63 -23.58
N SER A 307 -10.65 -13.29 -22.74
CA SER A 307 -9.68 -14.27 -22.22
C SER A 307 -8.88 -13.70 -21.05
N PRO A 308 -8.25 -14.57 -20.21
CA PRO A 308 -7.38 -14.13 -19.12
C PRO A 308 -6.22 -13.24 -19.58
N VAL A 309 -5.67 -13.52 -20.77
CA VAL A 309 -4.57 -12.75 -21.37
C VAL A 309 -5.03 -11.35 -21.78
N ILE A 310 -6.21 -11.24 -22.39
CA ILE A 310 -6.77 -9.95 -22.79
C ILE A 310 -7.16 -9.14 -21.55
N PHE A 311 -7.74 -9.77 -20.52
CA PHE A 311 -8.01 -9.12 -19.23
C PHE A 311 -6.73 -8.54 -18.63
N LEU A 312 -5.64 -9.30 -18.58
CA LEU A 312 -4.33 -8.81 -18.14
C LEU A 312 -3.83 -7.66 -19.03
N ALA A 313 -3.88 -7.81 -20.33
CA ALA A 313 -3.39 -6.81 -21.29
C ALA A 313 -4.12 -5.46 -21.14
N THR A 314 -5.42 -5.48 -20.83
CA THR A 314 -6.19 -4.25 -20.57
C THR A 314 -5.87 -3.63 -19.21
N MET A 315 -5.46 -4.44 -18.22
CA MET A 315 -5.11 -3.94 -16.88
C MET A 315 -3.69 -3.36 -16.77
N ILE A 316 -2.73 -3.92 -17.51
CA ILE A 316 -1.31 -3.51 -17.46
C ILE A 316 -1.11 -1.99 -17.66
N PRO A 317 -1.67 -1.34 -18.70
CA PRO A 317 -1.49 0.10 -18.89
C PRO A 317 -1.99 0.93 -17.71
N PHE A 318 -3.11 0.53 -17.10
CA PHE A 318 -3.64 1.20 -15.92
C PHE A 318 -2.71 1.00 -14.69
N SER A 319 -2.21 -0.22 -14.48
CA SER A 319 -1.27 -0.53 -13.39
C SER A 319 0.03 0.27 -13.51
N MET A 320 0.55 0.43 -14.72
CA MET A 320 1.71 1.27 -14.99
C MET A 320 1.42 2.75 -14.73
N ALA A 321 0.25 3.26 -15.14
CA ALA A 321 -0.17 4.63 -14.89
C ALA A 321 -0.33 4.89 -13.37
N ASN A 322 -0.98 3.99 -12.64
CA ASN A 322 -1.14 4.09 -11.19
C ASN A 322 0.21 4.10 -10.46
N SER A 323 1.16 3.25 -10.84
CA SER A 323 2.48 3.22 -10.23
C SER A 323 3.34 4.45 -10.59
N TYR A 324 3.16 5.03 -11.78
CA TYR A 324 3.76 6.30 -12.17
C TYR A 324 3.28 7.47 -11.31
N VAL A 325 1.98 7.48 -10.98
CA VAL A 325 1.35 8.56 -10.18
C VAL A 325 2.03 8.72 -8.82
N ARG A 326 2.53 7.66 -8.19
CA ARG A 326 3.13 7.73 -6.85
C ARG A 326 4.34 8.67 -6.77
N PRO A 327 5.46 8.43 -7.47
CA PRO A 327 6.60 9.35 -7.42
C PRO A 327 6.27 10.72 -8.01
N PHE A 328 5.43 10.78 -9.03
CA PHE A 328 4.96 12.03 -9.63
C PHE A 328 4.23 12.93 -8.62
N SER A 329 3.26 12.37 -7.88
CA SER A 329 2.49 13.12 -6.89
C SER A 329 3.34 13.52 -5.68
N THR A 330 4.17 12.59 -5.20
CA THR A 330 5.06 12.84 -4.05
C THR A 330 5.99 14.01 -4.32
N ASN A 331 6.63 14.05 -5.49
CA ASN A 331 7.54 15.13 -5.86
C ASN A 331 6.84 16.49 -5.88
N ILE A 332 5.67 16.58 -6.54
CA ILE A 332 4.93 17.85 -6.64
C ILE A 332 4.38 18.29 -5.28
N LEU A 333 3.85 17.37 -4.48
CA LEU A 333 3.21 17.72 -3.21
C LEU A 333 4.23 18.11 -2.13
N LEU A 334 5.39 17.45 -2.08
CA LEU A 334 6.41 17.78 -1.09
C LEU A 334 7.08 19.14 -1.38
N ASP A 335 7.22 19.51 -2.63
CA ASP A 335 7.76 20.82 -3.01
C ASP A 335 6.87 22.01 -2.60
N GLN A 336 5.58 21.77 -2.35
CA GLN A 336 4.63 22.82 -1.96
C GLN A 336 4.64 23.13 -0.47
N ILE A 337 5.17 22.22 0.35
CA ILE A 337 5.15 22.37 1.80
C ILE A 337 6.58 22.59 2.28
N GLN A 338 6.90 23.84 2.59
CA GLN A 338 8.17 24.18 3.24
C GLN A 338 8.04 23.85 4.74
N GLY A 339 8.84 22.91 5.21
CA GLY A 339 9.06 22.63 6.64
C GLY A 339 8.42 21.34 7.18
N ASP A 340 7.17 20.97 6.84
CA ASP A 340 6.51 19.77 7.36
C ASP A 340 6.27 18.69 6.30
N THR A 341 7.35 18.21 5.72
CA THR A 341 7.32 17.12 4.72
C THR A 341 6.84 15.80 5.30
N GLY A 342 6.98 15.61 6.62
CA GLY A 342 6.52 14.42 7.33
C GLY A 342 5.00 14.32 7.32
N SER A 343 4.29 15.37 7.74
CA SER A 343 2.82 15.42 7.72
C SER A 343 2.28 15.35 6.28
N ALA A 344 2.95 15.98 5.31
CA ALA A 344 2.56 15.91 3.91
C ALA A 344 2.64 14.47 3.36
N SER A 345 3.73 13.76 3.63
CA SER A 345 3.90 12.36 3.23
C SER A 345 2.89 11.43 3.93
N ALA A 346 2.62 11.66 5.21
CA ALA A 346 1.64 10.89 5.96
C ALA A 346 0.23 11.08 5.37
N LEU A 347 -0.17 12.32 5.08
CA LEU A 347 -1.47 12.63 4.48
C LEU A 347 -1.61 12.05 3.07
N LEU A 348 -0.53 12.09 2.27
CA LEU A 348 -0.48 11.46 0.95
C LEU A 348 -0.72 9.96 1.05
N ASN A 349 0.04 9.25 1.88
CA ASN A 349 -0.09 7.80 2.02
C ASN A 349 -1.46 7.41 2.60
N PHE A 350 -1.95 8.16 3.60
CA PHE A 350 -3.28 7.96 4.19
C PHE A 350 -4.38 8.10 3.13
N THR A 351 -4.37 9.20 2.36
CA THR A 351 -5.39 9.48 1.35
C THR A 351 -5.38 8.44 0.22
N HIS A 352 -4.20 8.06 -0.26
CA HIS A 352 -4.06 6.98 -1.24
C HIS A 352 -4.62 5.65 -0.73
N THR A 353 -4.29 5.27 0.51
CA THR A 353 -4.74 4.01 1.09
C THR A 353 -6.24 4.04 1.37
N LEU A 354 -6.77 5.16 1.87
CA LEU A 354 -8.20 5.32 2.14
C LEU A 354 -9.03 5.24 0.85
N LEU A 355 -8.68 6.01 -0.19
CA LEU A 355 -9.37 5.94 -1.48
C LEU A 355 -9.19 4.58 -2.16
N GLY A 356 -8.02 3.97 -2.02
CA GLY A 356 -7.78 2.61 -2.44
C GLY A 356 -8.74 1.62 -1.76
N SER A 357 -8.92 1.74 -0.45
CA SER A 357 -9.84 0.88 0.32
C SER A 357 -11.30 1.07 -0.10
N ILE A 358 -11.71 2.31 -0.40
CA ILE A 358 -13.04 2.60 -0.96
C ILE A 358 -13.20 1.93 -2.32
N GLY A 359 -12.19 2.01 -3.18
CA GLY A 359 -12.20 1.34 -4.47
C GLY A 359 -12.27 -0.18 -4.33
N MET A 360 -11.54 -0.77 -3.39
CA MET A 360 -11.58 -2.19 -3.05
C MET A 360 -12.99 -2.62 -2.61
N PHE A 361 -13.64 -1.84 -1.75
CA PHE A 361 -15.02 -2.08 -1.35
C PHE A 361 -15.97 -2.05 -2.54
N ILE A 362 -15.90 -1.00 -3.37
CA ILE A 362 -16.75 -0.84 -4.56
C ILE A 362 -16.52 -1.96 -5.57
N GLY A 363 -15.26 -2.35 -5.81
CA GLY A 363 -14.91 -3.48 -6.67
C GLY A 363 -15.50 -4.81 -6.21
N SER A 364 -15.67 -4.97 -4.89
CA SER A 364 -16.21 -6.18 -4.27
C SER A 364 -17.75 -6.27 -4.27
N LEU A 365 -18.46 -5.21 -4.65
CA LEU A 365 -19.91 -5.23 -4.74
C LEU A 365 -20.38 -6.30 -5.75
N PRO A 366 -21.63 -6.77 -5.64
CA PRO A 366 -22.16 -7.83 -6.51
C PRO A 366 -22.43 -7.32 -7.93
N TRP A 367 -21.38 -7.10 -8.69
CA TRP A 367 -21.45 -6.74 -10.10
C TRP A 367 -21.98 -7.93 -10.94
N SER A 368 -22.62 -7.65 -12.05
CA SER A 368 -23.01 -8.69 -13.03
C SER A 368 -21.78 -9.47 -13.53
N SER A 369 -20.63 -8.82 -13.61
CA SER A 369 -19.31 -9.41 -13.82
C SER A 369 -18.26 -8.54 -13.14
N TYR A 370 -17.31 -9.14 -12.43
CA TYR A 370 -16.19 -8.41 -11.82
C TYR A 370 -15.29 -7.75 -12.86
N VAL A 371 -15.17 -8.31 -14.06
CA VAL A 371 -14.46 -7.69 -15.19
C VAL A 371 -15.07 -6.34 -15.54
N SER A 372 -16.41 -6.31 -15.71
CA SER A 372 -17.15 -5.05 -15.95
C SER A 372 -17.05 -4.11 -14.75
N GLY A 373 -17.15 -4.65 -13.52
CA GLY A 373 -17.02 -3.89 -12.29
C GLY A 373 -15.69 -3.14 -12.21
N ILE A 374 -14.58 -3.78 -12.54
CA ILE A 374 -13.25 -3.14 -12.60
C ILE A 374 -13.24 -2.03 -13.67
N GLY A 375 -13.72 -2.32 -14.89
CA GLY A 375 -13.76 -1.33 -15.97
C GLY A 375 -14.59 -0.09 -15.61
N ILE A 376 -15.78 -0.28 -15.02
CA ILE A 376 -16.64 0.81 -14.53
C ILE A 376 -15.94 1.59 -13.40
N THR A 377 -15.27 0.89 -12.50
CA THR A 377 -14.53 1.51 -11.40
C THR A 377 -13.37 2.37 -11.92
N ILE A 378 -12.62 1.88 -12.93
CA ILE A 378 -11.55 2.66 -13.59
C ILE A 378 -12.15 3.95 -14.19
N VAL A 379 -13.17 3.83 -15.04
CA VAL A 379 -13.76 4.98 -15.70
C VAL A 379 -14.39 5.95 -14.68
N GLY A 380 -15.15 5.45 -13.71
CA GLY A 380 -15.84 6.26 -12.71
C GLY A 380 -14.88 7.06 -11.83
N PHE A 381 -13.85 6.43 -11.27
CA PHE A 381 -12.86 7.15 -10.44
C PHE A 381 -11.98 8.10 -11.25
N LEU A 382 -11.69 7.78 -12.52
CA LEU A 382 -10.98 8.70 -13.40
C LEU A 382 -11.82 9.91 -13.79
N LEU A 383 -13.15 9.78 -13.91
CA LEU A 383 -14.04 10.92 -14.10
C LEU A 383 -14.04 11.84 -12.87
N LEU A 384 -14.07 11.28 -11.66
CA LEU A 384 -13.93 12.06 -10.43
C LEU A 384 -12.55 12.74 -10.36
N ALA A 385 -11.49 12.02 -10.66
CA ALA A 385 -10.14 12.57 -10.73
C ALA A 385 -10.02 13.70 -11.75
N LEU A 386 -10.63 13.53 -12.93
CA LEU A 386 -10.66 14.54 -13.99
C LEU A 386 -11.43 15.80 -13.57
N ALA A 387 -12.58 15.63 -12.91
CA ALA A 387 -13.36 16.76 -12.39
C ALA A 387 -12.54 17.60 -11.40
N VAL A 388 -11.86 16.94 -10.47
CA VAL A 388 -10.96 17.62 -9.51
C VAL A 388 -9.76 18.23 -10.23
N TRP A 389 -9.17 17.54 -11.21
CA TRP A 389 -8.07 18.08 -12.00
C TRP A 389 -8.43 19.34 -12.79
N VAL A 390 -9.61 19.36 -13.40
CA VAL A 390 -10.14 20.56 -14.09
C VAL A 390 -10.32 21.72 -13.10
N TYR A 391 -10.79 21.45 -11.89
CA TYR A 391 -10.85 22.45 -10.82
C TYR A 391 -9.46 23.01 -10.48
N VAL A 392 -8.46 22.13 -10.30
CA VAL A 392 -7.04 22.50 -10.06
C VAL A 392 -6.51 23.42 -11.17
N LEU A 393 -6.79 23.09 -12.43
CA LEU A 393 -6.36 23.91 -13.58
C LEU A 393 -7.02 25.29 -13.65
N LYS A 394 -8.25 25.44 -13.13
CA LYS A 394 -8.97 26.72 -13.07
C LYS A 394 -8.57 27.57 -11.86
N SER A 395 -8.01 26.98 -10.83
CA SER A 395 -7.53 27.66 -9.63
C SER A 395 -6.23 28.44 -9.91
N ARG A 396 -5.85 29.36 -8.96
CA ARG A 396 -4.57 30.10 -9.04
C ARG A 396 -3.32 29.19 -9.11
N TRP A 397 -3.47 27.91 -8.95
CA TRP A 397 -2.45 26.88 -9.03
C TRP A 397 -1.87 26.65 -10.44
N ARG A 398 -2.54 27.14 -11.44
CA ARG A 398 -2.13 27.09 -12.86
C ARG A 398 -0.68 27.55 -13.07
N TYR A 399 -0.19 28.50 -12.26
CA TYR A 399 1.15 29.04 -12.40
C TYR A 399 2.25 28.07 -11.94
N MET A 400 2.02 27.27 -10.89
CA MET A 400 3.04 26.32 -10.38
C MET A 400 3.16 25.05 -11.25
N ILE A 401 2.06 24.61 -11.85
CA ILE A 401 2.03 23.41 -12.71
C ILE A 401 2.59 23.72 -14.12
N ASN A 402 2.51 24.97 -14.56
CA ASN A 402 3.04 25.40 -15.87
C ASN A 402 4.50 25.86 -15.80
N ALA A 403 5.06 26.13 -14.63
CA ALA A 403 6.45 26.58 -14.43
C ALA A 403 7.48 25.43 -14.46
N ARG A 404 7.00 24.18 -14.61
CA ARG A 404 7.79 22.96 -14.79
C ARG A 404 7.28 22.26 -16.07
#